data_e723e914fdec45dfdd0d97faee1117a0
#
_entry.id   e723e914fdec45dfdd0d97faee1117a0
#
_cell.length_a   1.000
_cell.length_b   1.000
_cell.length_c   1.000
_cell.angle_alpha   90.00
_cell.angle_beta   90.00
_cell.angle_gamma   90.00
#
_symmetry.space_group_name_H-M   'P 1'
#
loop_
_entity.id
_entity.type
_entity.pdbx_description
1 polymer ?
#
loop_
_entity_poly.entity_id
_entity_poly.type
_entity_poly.pdbx_seq_one_letter_code
_entity_poly.pdbx_strand_id
1 'polypeptide(L)'
;MSRNRNVIGRNVARFRYQRGWSQERLAAKLQLLGCYMTRHIIANIETRRCVVTDVQIEFFTEVFGVDVGELFPQKRSLLQSM
;
A
#
# COMPACT_ATOMS: atom_id res chain seq x y z
N MET A 1 17.07 -9.09 12.58
CA MET A 1 16.78 -7.98 11.95
C MET A 1 15.78 -8.17 10.86
N SER A 2 14.90 -7.35 10.82
CA SER A 2 13.80 -7.46 9.90
C SER A 2 14.25 -7.17 8.49
N ARG A 3 13.76 -7.95 7.58
CA ARG A 3 13.99 -7.73 6.20
C ARG A 3 12.73 -7.51 5.46
N ASN A 4 11.74 -7.04 6.17
CA ASN A 4 10.47 -6.84 5.56
C ASN A 4 10.57 -5.73 4.53
N ARG A 5 10.49 -6.09 3.28
CA ARG A 5 10.58 -5.13 2.20
C ARG A 5 9.25 -4.51 1.88
N ASN A 6 8.22 -4.96 2.54
CA ASN A 6 6.91 -4.40 2.36
C ASN A 6 6.62 -3.49 3.54
N VAL A 7 7.10 -2.25 3.45
CA VAL A 7 6.90 -1.31 4.53
C VAL A 7 5.64 -0.50 4.37
N ILE A 8 4.95 -0.63 3.24
CA ILE A 8 3.75 0.16 2.98
C ILE A 8 2.46 -0.59 3.22
N GLY A 9 2.53 -1.91 3.50
CA GLY A 9 1.33 -2.73 3.53
C GLY A 9 0.27 -2.24 4.48
N ARG A 10 0.65 -1.84 5.68
CA ARG A 10 -0.31 -1.34 6.65
C ARG A 10 -0.99 -0.07 6.17
N ASN A 11 -0.24 0.80 5.52
CA ASN A 11 -0.82 2.03 5.02
C ASN A 11 -1.74 1.76 3.83
N VAL A 12 -1.43 0.77 3.00
CA VAL A 12 -2.35 0.37 1.95
C VAL A 12 -3.69 -0.03 2.56
N ALA A 13 -3.66 -0.86 3.60
CA ALA A 13 -4.90 -1.28 4.25
C ALA A 13 -5.62 -0.07 4.85
N ARG A 14 -4.87 0.82 5.49
CA ARG A 14 -5.46 1.98 6.13
C ARG A 14 -6.15 2.91 5.13
N PHE A 15 -5.47 3.20 4.03
CA PHE A 15 -6.08 4.05 3.00
C PHE A 15 -7.31 3.39 2.41
N ARG A 16 -7.26 2.08 2.23
CA ARG A 16 -8.41 1.35 1.72
C ARG A 16 -9.59 1.44 2.69
N TYR A 17 -9.33 1.20 3.97
CA TYR A 17 -10.39 1.30 4.99
C TYR A 17 -10.96 2.70 5.07
N GLN A 18 -10.11 3.71 5.00
CA GLN A 18 -10.58 5.08 5.08
C GLN A 18 -11.54 5.41 3.96
N ARG A 19 -11.40 4.75 2.81
CA ARG A 19 -12.26 5.00 1.67
C ARG A 19 -13.45 4.06 1.63
N GLY A 20 -13.54 3.13 2.56
CA GLY A 20 -14.63 2.19 2.59
C GLY A 20 -14.58 1.15 1.49
N TRP A 21 -13.41 0.86 0.97
CA TRP A 21 -13.25 -0.10 -0.11
C TRP A 21 -12.92 -1.47 0.43
N SER A 22 -13.54 -2.50 -0.19
CA SER A 22 -13.10 -3.88 0.04
C SER A 22 -11.80 -4.13 -0.71
N GLN A 23 -11.15 -5.24 -0.41
CA GLN A 23 -9.97 -5.62 -1.17
C GLN A 23 -10.31 -5.86 -2.63
N GLU A 24 -11.48 -6.43 -2.89
CA GLU A 24 -11.93 -6.62 -4.27
C GLU A 24 -12.13 -5.30 -4.98
N ARG A 25 -12.69 -4.32 -4.28
CA ARG A 25 -12.91 -3.04 -4.90
C ARG A 25 -11.60 -2.33 -5.23
N LEU A 26 -10.64 -2.43 -4.33
CA LEU A 26 -9.32 -1.88 -4.61
C LEU A 26 -8.70 -2.57 -5.82
N ALA A 27 -8.83 -3.89 -5.89
CA ALA A 27 -8.29 -4.63 -7.03
C ALA A 27 -8.92 -4.15 -8.33
N ALA A 28 -10.25 -3.94 -8.33
CA ALA A 28 -10.94 -3.47 -9.53
C ALA A 28 -10.46 -2.09 -9.93
N LYS A 29 -10.27 -1.21 -8.96
CA LYS A 29 -9.82 0.15 -9.26
C LYS A 29 -8.39 0.15 -9.82
N LEU A 30 -7.53 -0.70 -9.27
CA LEU A 30 -6.17 -0.82 -9.78
C LEU A 30 -6.18 -1.36 -11.21
N GLN A 31 -7.06 -2.32 -11.49
CA GLN A 31 -7.15 -2.89 -12.83
C GLN A 31 -7.53 -1.82 -13.85
N LEU A 32 -8.42 -0.92 -13.48
CA LEU A 32 -8.80 0.18 -14.37
C LEU A 32 -7.63 1.09 -14.68
N LEU A 33 -6.64 1.16 -13.81
CA LEU A 33 -5.43 1.95 -14.04
C LEU A 33 -4.38 1.16 -14.80
N GLY A 34 -4.63 -0.11 -15.06
CA GLY A 34 -3.67 -0.95 -15.77
C GLY A 34 -2.83 -1.84 -14.88
N CYS A 35 -3.13 -1.88 -13.60
CA CYS A 35 -2.37 -2.69 -12.66
C CYS A 35 -3.19 -3.92 -12.29
N TYR A 36 -2.79 -5.07 -12.79
CA TYR A 36 -3.53 -6.30 -12.56
C TYR A 36 -3.08 -6.94 -11.25
N MET A 37 -3.90 -6.77 -10.25
CA MET A 37 -3.61 -7.24 -8.92
C MET A 37 -4.88 -7.84 -8.35
N THR A 38 -4.83 -9.12 -7.96
CA THR A 38 -5.99 -9.79 -7.40
C THR A 38 -6.16 -9.39 -5.94
N ARG A 39 -7.35 -9.67 -5.41
CA ARG A 39 -7.57 -9.42 -3.99
C ARG A 39 -6.63 -10.23 -3.13
N HIS A 40 -6.21 -11.40 -3.63
CA HIS A 40 -5.26 -12.25 -2.92
C HIS A 40 -3.91 -11.56 -2.75
N ILE A 41 -3.47 -10.95 -3.84
CA ILE A 41 -2.20 -10.22 -3.81
C ILE A 41 -2.32 -9.02 -2.88
N ILE A 42 -3.44 -8.33 -2.93
CA ILE A 42 -3.66 -7.19 -2.04
C ILE A 42 -3.64 -7.64 -0.59
N ALA A 43 -4.31 -8.75 -0.28
CA ALA A 43 -4.31 -9.27 1.08
C ALA A 43 -2.89 -9.59 1.55
N ASN A 44 -2.09 -10.17 0.66
CA ASN A 44 -0.70 -10.48 1.00
C ASN A 44 0.13 -9.23 1.22
N ILE A 45 -0.14 -8.19 0.44
CA ILE A 45 0.55 -6.92 0.63
C ILE A 45 0.17 -6.30 1.97
N GLU A 46 -1.12 -6.29 2.28
CA GLU A 46 -1.59 -5.67 3.51
C GLU A 46 -1.09 -6.39 4.75
N THR A 47 -0.89 -7.70 4.66
CA THR A 47 -0.35 -8.47 5.77
C THR A 47 1.16 -8.60 5.71
N ARG A 48 1.79 -7.93 4.75
CA ARG A 48 3.24 -7.85 4.62
C ARG A 48 3.86 -9.21 4.35
N ARG A 49 3.18 -10.04 3.57
CA ARG A 49 3.66 -11.37 3.23
C ARG A 49 4.41 -11.42 1.91
N CYS A 50 4.40 -10.33 1.18
CA CYS A 50 5.10 -10.29 -0.10
C CYS A 50 5.76 -8.94 -0.29
N VAL A 51 6.69 -8.90 -1.21
CA VAL A 51 7.39 -7.69 -1.56
C VAL A 51 6.50 -6.83 -2.45
N VAL A 52 6.64 -5.52 -2.34
CA VAL A 52 5.92 -4.57 -3.19
C VAL A 52 6.94 -3.91 -4.11
N THR A 53 6.63 -3.92 -5.40
CA THR A 53 7.54 -3.34 -6.39
C THR A 53 7.33 -1.84 -6.52
N ASP A 54 8.32 -1.17 -7.12
CA ASP A 54 8.22 0.27 -7.36
C ASP A 54 7.00 0.61 -8.20
N VAL A 55 6.74 -0.21 -9.22
CA VAL A 55 5.60 0.03 -10.09
C VAL A 55 4.29 -0.10 -9.32
N GLN A 56 4.21 -1.09 -8.45
CA GLN A 56 3.01 -1.26 -7.64
C GLN A 56 2.82 -0.07 -6.70
N ILE A 57 3.89 0.45 -6.14
CA ILE A 57 3.80 1.62 -5.28
C ILE A 57 3.22 2.80 -6.05
N GLU A 58 3.66 3.01 -7.29
CA GLU A 58 3.13 4.09 -8.10
C GLU A 58 1.64 3.94 -8.34
N PHE A 59 1.18 2.71 -8.61
CA PHE A 59 -0.24 2.49 -8.82
C PHE A 59 -1.03 2.74 -7.54
N PHE A 60 -0.47 2.38 -6.38
CA PHE A 60 -1.16 2.67 -5.13
C PHE A 60 -1.28 4.17 -4.89
N THR A 61 -0.23 4.94 -5.18
CA THR A 61 -0.33 6.39 -5.02
C THR A 61 -1.41 6.95 -5.93
N GLU A 62 -1.51 6.44 -7.13
CA GLU A 62 -2.49 6.93 -8.08
C GLU A 62 -3.90 6.57 -7.66
N VAL A 63 -4.12 5.32 -7.25
CA VAL A 63 -5.46 4.87 -6.92
C VAL A 63 -5.97 5.55 -5.65
N PHE A 64 -5.08 5.83 -4.71
CA PHE A 64 -5.48 6.49 -3.47
C PHE A 64 -5.42 8.01 -3.57
N GLY A 65 -4.75 8.55 -4.58
CA GLY A 65 -4.61 9.99 -4.72
C GLY A 65 -3.71 10.60 -3.66
N VAL A 66 -2.65 9.91 -3.30
CA VAL A 66 -1.73 10.37 -2.25
C VAL A 66 -0.32 10.41 -2.81
N ASP A 67 0.55 11.12 -2.12
CA ASP A 67 1.96 11.15 -2.47
C ASP A 67 2.63 9.85 -2.02
N VAL A 68 3.71 9.49 -2.69
CA VAL A 68 4.42 8.27 -2.35
C VAL A 68 4.88 8.30 -0.90
N GLY A 69 5.26 9.47 -0.38
CA GLY A 69 5.68 9.59 1.00
C GLY A 69 4.61 9.23 2.00
N GLU A 70 3.34 9.39 1.62
CA GLU A 70 2.23 9.07 2.53
C GLU A 70 2.01 7.57 2.66
N LEU A 71 2.48 6.80 1.68
CA LEU A 71 2.37 5.35 1.77
C LEU A 71 3.37 4.76 2.75
N PHE A 72 4.48 5.42 2.95
CA PHE A 72 5.52 4.90 3.82
C PHE A 72 5.26 5.26 5.27
N PRO A 73 5.73 4.43 6.21
CA PRO A 73 5.57 4.77 7.61
C PRO A 73 6.21 6.11 7.92
N GLN A 74 5.56 6.88 8.77
CA GLN A 74 6.11 8.16 9.18
C GLN A 74 7.34 7.94 10.03
N LYS A 75 8.42 8.59 9.66
CA LYS A 75 9.66 8.51 10.43
C LYS A 75 9.88 9.73 11.30
N ARG A 76 8.94 10.66 11.23
CA ARG A 76 9.10 11.90 11.98
C ARG A 76 9.25 11.66 13.46
N SER A 77 8.47 10.73 14.00
CA SER A 77 8.52 10.49 15.43
C SER A 77 9.89 9.95 15.84
N LEU A 78 10.51 9.15 14.99
CA LEU A 78 11.85 8.68 15.30
C LEU A 78 12.87 9.81 15.28
N LEU A 79 12.73 10.71 14.32
CA LEU A 79 13.64 11.83 14.23
C LEU A 79 13.44 12.80 15.38
N GLN A 80 12.19 12.97 15.79
CA GLN A 80 11.89 13.89 16.85
C GLN A 80 12.33 13.40 18.23
N SER A 81 12.47 12.08 18.36
CA SER A 81 12.87 11.53 19.63
C SER A 81 14.37 11.63 19.83
N MET A 82 15.09 12.12 18.86
CA MET A 82 16.51 12.31 18.99
C MET A 82 16.79 13.69 19.56
#